data_ef499bd222fe9e9b4bd036a975d0f555
#
_entry.id   ef499bd222fe9e9b4bd036a975d0f555
#
_cell.length_a   1.000
_cell.length_b   1.000
_cell.length_c   1.000
_cell.angle_alpha   90.00
_cell.angle_beta   90.00
_cell.angle_gamma   90.00
#
_symmetry.space_group_name_H-M   'P 1'
#
loop_
_entity.id
_entity.type
_entity.pdbx_description
1 polymer ?
#
loop_
_entity_poly.entity_id
_entity_poly.type
_entity_poly.pdbx_seq_one_letter_code
_entity_poly.pdbx_strand_id
1 'polypeptide(L)'
;MIIHPELLPDELYVAQPWWKNAVLYQVYPRSFQDTNGDGLGDLAGIIRRLDYLAELGVDIIWISPIYRSPQADNGYDISDYQDIDPLFGDLDAFDALVARAHDLGMRIVMDLVVNHTSIEHPWFVESASSVDSERRDWYYWRDPRPGFAPGAPGAEPTNWESFFGGSAWEYDASTGQYYLHLFAREQPDLNWENPQVRDAVYGMMNWWLDRGVDGFRVDAIDVISKLPGLPDGGPPRPPFGVGHECFADGPRLHEFLQEMNERTFAHHPGSFTVGEASNASPETALLFCDPERREFNMLIQFEHVNLGLDNGKFSPRRLAPGELADVLTRWQDTLGTRGWNALYLENHDQPRSVSRFGDPSHYWYESATALATAYFLQRGTPFIYQGQEIGMLGGEFSTVADFRDVESVSYMERLGIDKVPEGLAAMSRDNGRTPMQWDSSPAAGFSEAVPWIDVPASAEHINVAAQADDPHSILTYYRALIHARHVIPALSDGTFTRIDTSVPAHFVYRRSTPGSDVLVMVNLSGQRHAPLFSPADEAVASLPWHLYLGNTEASQTKTDKAGNHLGNEPTVTTPMEPWEARVYLLAG
;
A
#
# COMPACT_ATOMS: atom_id res chain seq x y z
N MET A 1 -16.84 6.60 20.71
CA MET A 1 -17.05 7.07 19.32
C MET A 1 -18.42 7.74 19.25
N ILE A 2 -18.52 8.89 18.59
CA ILE A 2 -19.80 9.49 18.23
C ILE A 2 -19.94 9.31 16.73
N ILE A 3 -21.12 8.85 16.32
CA ILE A 3 -21.57 8.92 14.93
C ILE A 3 -22.95 9.53 14.98
N HIS A 4 -23.16 10.55 14.17
CA HIS A 4 -24.47 11.18 13.96
C HIS A 4 -25.00 10.79 12.58
N PRO A 5 -25.51 9.55 12.42
CA PRO A 5 -25.98 9.07 11.12
C PRO A 5 -27.14 9.92 10.57
N GLU A 6 -27.90 10.58 11.45
CA GLU A 6 -28.96 11.51 11.06
C GLU A 6 -28.48 12.74 10.28
N LEU A 7 -27.18 13.02 10.26
CA LEU A 7 -26.57 14.09 9.46
C LEU A 7 -26.22 13.64 8.05
N LEU A 8 -26.33 12.35 7.76
CA LEU A 8 -25.96 11.78 6.45
C LEU A 8 -27.17 11.62 5.55
N PRO A 9 -26.96 11.71 4.21
CA PRO A 9 -27.96 11.29 3.24
C PRO A 9 -28.30 9.80 3.38
N ASP A 10 -29.56 9.43 3.13
CA ASP A 10 -29.99 8.01 3.12
C ASP A 10 -29.51 7.26 1.86
N GLU A 11 -29.11 7.98 0.81
CA GLU A 11 -28.73 7.41 -0.47
C GLU A 11 -27.20 7.42 -0.67
N LEU A 12 -26.68 6.35 -1.28
CA LEU A 12 -25.27 6.27 -1.67
C LEU A 12 -24.97 7.30 -2.77
N TYR A 13 -23.89 8.03 -2.62
CA TYR A 13 -23.37 8.89 -3.67
C TYR A 13 -22.60 8.07 -4.71
N VAL A 14 -22.92 8.23 -5.99
CA VAL A 14 -22.23 7.55 -7.08
C VAL A 14 -21.30 8.52 -7.80
N ALA A 15 -20.01 8.47 -7.47
CA ALA A 15 -18.98 9.23 -8.15
C ALA A 15 -18.74 8.72 -9.58
N GLN A 16 -18.23 9.60 -10.45
CA GLN A 16 -17.79 9.24 -11.79
C GLN A 16 -16.34 9.72 -12.02
N PRO A 17 -15.43 8.83 -12.40
CA PRO A 17 -15.60 7.36 -12.52
C PRO A 17 -15.78 6.69 -11.14
N TRP A 18 -16.37 5.47 -11.16
CA TRP A 18 -16.83 4.71 -9.97
C TRP A 18 -15.77 4.52 -8.88
N TRP A 19 -14.50 4.33 -9.25
CA TRP A 19 -13.41 4.09 -8.31
C TRP A 19 -13.06 5.30 -7.41
N LYS A 20 -13.54 6.50 -7.72
CA LYS A 20 -13.36 7.68 -6.86
C LYS A 20 -14.11 7.58 -5.54
N ASN A 21 -15.22 6.83 -5.52
CA ASN A 21 -16.02 6.59 -4.31
C ASN A 21 -15.63 5.31 -3.59
N ALA A 22 -14.88 4.44 -4.27
CA ALA A 22 -14.54 3.11 -3.77
C ALA A 22 -13.53 3.14 -2.62
N VAL A 23 -13.56 2.07 -1.83
CA VAL A 23 -12.59 1.70 -0.81
C VAL A 23 -11.94 0.38 -1.20
N LEU A 24 -10.62 0.37 -1.26
CA LEU A 24 -9.85 -0.82 -1.59
C LEU A 24 -9.31 -1.48 -0.31
N TYR A 25 -9.39 -2.81 -0.25
CA TYR A 25 -8.80 -3.63 0.80
C TYR A 25 -7.73 -4.55 0.19
N GLN A 26 -6.49 -4.44 0.67
CA GLN A 26 -5.42 -5.32 0.25
C GLN A 26 -5.38 -6.59 1.08
N VAL A 27 -5.47 -7.73 0.41
CA VAL A 27 -5.27 -9.07 0.97
C VAL A 27 -3.86 -9.55 0.62
N TYR A 28 -3.10 -9.95 1.63
CA TYR A 28 -1.87 -10.71 1.50
C TYR A 28 -2.20 -12.20 1.73
N PRO A 29 -2.42 -13.00 0.66
CA PRO A 29 -3.09 -14.31 0.74
C PRO A 29 -2.45 -15.24 1.75
N ARG A 30 -1.12 -15.34 1.74
CA ARG A 30 -0.32 -16.19 2.62
C ARG A 30 -0.63 -16.03 4.11
N SER A 31 -1.09 -14.83 4.52
CA SER A 31 -1.34 -14.46 5.91
C SER A 31 -2.79 -14.08 6.18
N PHE A 32 -3.74 -14.35 5.28
CA PHE A 32 -5.12 -13.93 5.47
C PHE A 32 -5.98 -14.97 6.18
N GLN A 33 -6.11 -16.19 5.62
CA GLN A 33 -6.82 -17.32 6.22
C GLN A 33 -6.36 -18.63 5.61
N ASP A 34 -5.90 -19.55 6.43
CA ASP A 34 -5.60 -20.94 6.08
C ASP A 34 -6.86 -21.80 6.24
N THR A 35 -7.16 -22.63 5.26
CA THR A 35 -8.30 -23.57 5.30
C THR A 35 -7.90 -25.03 5.19
N ASN A 36 -6.68 -25.33 4.74
CA ASN A 36 -6.17 -26.69 4.53
C ASN A 36 -5.28 -27.20 5.68
N GLY A 37 -4.88 -26.30 6.61
CA GLY A 37 -4.11 -26.63 7.80
C GLY A 37 -2.61 -26.84 7.55
N ASP A 38 -2.04 -26.15 6.55
CA ASP A 38 -0.60 -26.17 6.26
C ASP A 38 0.18 -24.97 6.83
N GLY A 39 -0.53 -24.02 7.46
CA GLY A 39 0.06 -22.82 8.05
C GLY A 39 0.19 -21.66 7.07
N LEU A 40 -0.32 -21.79 5.84
CA LEU A 40 -0.37 -20.75 4.81
C LEU A 40 -1.82 -20.42 4.48
N GLY A 41 -2.12 -19.16 4.27
CA GLY A 41 -3.43 -18.73 3.77
C GLY A 41 -3.63 -19.12 2.31
N ASP A 42 -4.89 -19.31 1.91
CA ASP A 42 -5.28 -19.82 0.60
C ASP A 42 -6.50 -19.09 0.01
N LEU A 43 -6.82 -19.35 -1.28
CA LEU A 43 -7.97 -18.74 -1.97
C LEU A 43 -9.31 -19.12 -1.33
N ALA A 44 -9.44 -20.35 -0.84
CA ALA A 44 -10.64 -20.80 -0.14
C ALA A 44 -10.83 -20.01 1.17
N GLY A 45 -9.73 -19.65 1.84
CA GLY A 45 -9.72 -18.77 3.00
C GLY A 45 -10.17 -17.36 2.68
N ILE A 46 -9.75 -16.79 1.54
CA ILE A 46 -10.24 -15.49 1.08
C ILE A 46 -11.75 -15.58 0.83
N ILE A 47 -12.21 -16.59 0.09
CA ILE A 47 -13.64 -16.81 -0.19
C ILE A 47 -14.44 -16.88 1.11
N ARG A 48 -13.93 -17.60 2.12
CA ARG A 48 -14.59 -17.74 3.43
C ARG A 48 -14.78 -16.40 4.15
N ARG A 49 -13.91 -15.41 3.88
CA ARG A 49 -13.91 -14.10 4.53
C ARG A 49 -14.53 -12.97 3.69
N LEU A 50 -15.04 -13.26 2.49
CA LEU A 50 -15.65 -12.23 1.63
C LEU A 50 -16.87 -11.54 2.28
N ASP A 51 -17.67 -12.28 3.04
CA ASP A 51 -18.83 -11.68 3.74
C ASP A 51 -18.36 -10.65 4.79
N TYR A 52 -17.26 -10.90 5.51
CA TYR A 52 -16.65 -9.93 6.41
C TYR A 52 -16.20 -8.65 5.68
N LEU A 53 -15.57 -8.77 4.50
CA LEU A 53 -15.14 -7.62 3.71
C LEU A 53 -16.34 -6.83 3.16
N ALA A 54 -17.40 -7.52 2.75
CA ALA A 54 -18.66 -6.89 2.32
C ALA A 54 -19.34 -6.15 3.49
N GLU A 55 -19.39 -6.74 4.69
CA GLU A 55 -19.91 -6.10 5.91
C GLU A 55 -19.05 -4.90 6.38
N LEU A 56 -17.75 -4.93 6.11
CA LEU A 56 -16.86 -3.79 6.34
C LEU A 56 -17.19 -2.63 5.41
N GLY A 57 -17.71 -2.92 4.21
CA GLY A 57 -18.08 -1.94 3.18
C GLY A 57 -17.02 -1.77 2.10
N VAL A 58 -16.17 -2.78 1.87
CA VAL A 58 -15.11 -2.76 0.84
C VAL A 58 -15.73 -2.91 -0.56
N ASP A 59 -15.19 -2.18 -1.52
CA ASP A 59 -15.60 -2.21 -2.93
C ASP A 59 -14.63 -2.96 -3.83
N ILE A 60 -13.34 -2.96 -3.46
CA ILE A 60 -12.25 -3.54 -4.26
C ILE A 60 -11.38 -4.40 -3.35
N ILE A 61 -11.07 -5.61 -3.79
CA ILE A 61 -10.08 -6.48 -3.15
C ILE A 61 -8.84 -6.54 -4.04
N TRP A 62 -7.73 -5.99 -3.57
CA TRP A 62 -6.41 -6.18 -4.19
C TRP A 62 -5.77 -7.40 -3.57
N ILE A 63 -5.45 -8.39 -4.40
CA ILE A 63 -4.80 -9.64 -4.00
C ILE A 63 -3.31 -9.55 -4.37
N SER A 64 -2.41 -9.61 -3.38
CA SER A 64 -0.97 -9.76 -3.62
C SER A 64 -0.68 -11.06 -4.37
N PRO A 65 0.49 -11.24 -5.03
CA PRO A 65 0.70 -12.28 -6.02
C PRO A 65 0.32 -13.69 -5.57
N ILE A 66 -0.46 -14.38 -6.42
CA ILE A 66 -0.90 -15.78 -6.24
C ILE A 66 -0.48 -16.67 -7.42
N TYR A 67 0.30 -16.11 -8.35
CA TYR A 67 0.85 -16.83 -9.48
C TYR A 67 1.84 -17.90 -9.05
N ARG A 68 2.15 -18.87 -9.93
CA ARG A 68 3.23 -19.82 -9.67
C ARG A 68 4.54 -19.11 -9.41
N SER A 69 5.18 -19.48 -8.31
CA SER A 69 6.42 -18.84 -7.86
C SER A 69 7.25 -19.82 -7.02
N PRO A 70 8.58 -19.84 -7.16
CA PRO A 70 9.48 -20.52 -6.22
C PRO A 70 9.50 -19.89 -4.82
N GLN A 71 8.86 -18.73 -4.65
CA GLN A 71 8.69 -18.03 -3.37
C GLN A 71 9.99 -17.44 -2.78
N ALA A 72 10.97 -17.11 -3.63
CA ALA A 72 12.21 -16.45 -3.20
C ALA A 72 11.92 -15.05 -2.62
N ASP A 73 10.94 -14.34 -3.19
CA ASP A 73 10.41 -13.08 -2.65
C ASP A 73 8.89 -13.18 -2.42
N ASN A 74 8.47 -14.27 -1.75
CA ASN A 74 7.09 -14.46 -1.29
C ASN A 74 5.99 -14.24 -2.37
N GLY A 75 6.26 -14.70 -3.60
CA GLY A 75 5.31 -14.64 -4.72
C GLY A 75 5.65 -13.59 -5.78
N TYR A 76 6.54 -12.63 -5.48
CA TYR A 76 6.95 -11.61 -6.46
C TYR A 76 7.99 -12.12 -7.48
N ASP A 77 8.54 -13.32 -7.31
CA ASP A 77 9.37 -14.06 -8.26
C ASP A 77 8.52 -15.03 -9.09
N ILE A 78 7.82 -14.52 -10.10
CA ILE A 78 6.80 -15.28 -10.84
C ILE A 78 7.43 -16.22 -11.88
N SER A 79 7.08 -17.51 -11.83
CA SER A 79 7.52 -18.53 -12.79
C SER A 79 6.47 -18.88 -13.87
N ASP A 80 5.18 -18.60 -13.64
CA ASP A 80 4.11 -18.69 -14.62
C ASP A 80 3.01 -17.68 -14.29
N TYR A 81 2.77 -16.73 -15.19
CA TYR A 81 1.77 -15.68 -15.02
C TYR A 81 0.33 -16.12 -15.26
N GLN A 82 0.11 -17.27 -15.88
CA GLN A 82 -1.23 -17.73 -16.29
C GLN A 82 -1.69 -18.97 -15.53
N ASP A 83 -1.08 -19.24 -14.39
CA ASP A 83 -1.49 -20.29 -13.46
C ASP A 83 -1.41 -19.81 -12.01
N ILE A 84 -2.15 -20.48 -11.13
CA ILE A 84 -2.16 -20.21 -9.67
C ILE A 84 -1.14 -21.13 -9.00
N ASP A 85 -0.41 -20.58 -8.02
CA ASP A 85 0.51 -21.39 -7.21
C ASP A 85 -0.31 -22.42 -6.39
N PRO A 86 0.06 -23.70 -6.43
CA PRO A 86 -0.62 -24.75 -5.64
C PRO A 86 -0.68 -24.49 -4.13
N LEU A 87 0.17 -23.61 -3.61
CA LEU A 87 0.10 -23.16 -2.21
C LEU A 87 -1.20 -22.39 -1.93
N PHE A 88 -1.75 -21.71 -2.93
CA PHE A 88 -2.96 -20.89 -2.78
C PHE A 88 -4.21 -21.55 -3.34
N GLY A 89 -4.06 -22.55 -4.21
CA GLY A 89 -5.17 -23.23 -4.87
C GLY A 89 -4.93 -23.45 -6.37
N ASP A 90 -5.96 -23.25 -7.17
CA ASP A 90 -5.94 -23.41 -8.62
C ASP A 90 -6.83 -22.39 -9.33
N LEU A 91 -6.89 -22.46 -10.66
CA LEU A 91 -7.71 -21.56 -11.48
C LEU A 91 -9.21 -21.71 -11.22
N ASP A 92 -9.69 -22.90 -10.84
CA ASP A 92 -11.11 -23.11 -10.51
C ASP A 92 -11.47 -22.41 -9.18
N ALA A 93 -10.57 -22.47 -8.19
CA ALA A 93 -10.70 -21.74 -6.94
C ALA A 93 -10.66 -20.22 -7.16
N PHE A 94 -9.80 -19.75 -8.07
CA PHE A 94 -9.73 -18.34 -8.45
C PHE A 94 -11.04 -17.88 -9.13
N ASP A 95 -11.57 -18.63 -10.08
CA ASP A 95 -12.85 -18.30 -10.72
C ASP A 95 -13.99 -18.24 -9.72
N ALA A 96 -14.01 -19.16 -8.73
CA ALA A 96 -14.98 -19.14 -7.65
C ALA A 96 -14.84 -17.88 -6.77
N LEU A 97 -13.62 -17.45 -6.50
CA LEU A 97 -13.34 -16.21 -5.76
C LEU A 97 -13.88 -14.98 -6.51
N VAL A 98 -13.57 -14.85 -7.80
CA VAL A 98 -14.04 -13.72 -8.64
C VAL A 98 -15.57 -13.71 -8.68
N ALA A 99 -16.20 -14.85 -8.98
CA ALA A 99 -17.65 -14.96 -9.04
C ALA A 99 -18.32 -14.56 -7.70
N ARG A 100 -17.79 -15.05 -6.58
CA ARG A 100 -18.34 -14.74 -5.25
C ARG A 100 -18.14 -13.26 -4.88
N ALA A 101 -16.98 -12.67 -5.19
CA ALA A 101 -16.75 -11.25 -4.96
C ALA A 101 -17.73 -10.38 -5.78
N HIS A 102 -17.92 -10.70 -7.05
CA HIS A 102 -18.89 -10.01 -7.92
C HIS A 102 -20.34 -10.16 -7.42
N ASP A 103 -20.74 -11.34 -6.94
CA ASP A 103 -22.06 -11.57 -6.32
C ASP A 103 -22.30 -10.66 -5.09
N LEU A 104 -21.24 -10.32 -4.37
CA LEU A 104 -21.26 -9.39 -3.22
C LEU A 104 -21.09 -7.92 -3.63
N GLY A 105 -20.96 -7.64 -4.92
CA GLY A 105 -20.76 -6.27 -5.44
C GLY A 105 -19.32 -5.77 -5.35
N MET A 106 -18.36 -6.61 -4.94
CA MET A 106 -16.95 -6.27 -4.86
C MET A 106 -16.21 -6.62 -6.16
N ARG A 107 -15.08 -5.96 -6.41
CA ARG A 107 -14.24 -6.14 -7.59
C ARG A 107 -12.90 -6.76 -7.18
N ILE A 108 -12.29 -7.55 -8.09
CA ILE A 108 -10.99 -8.18 -7.87
C ILE A 108 -9.92 -7.48 -8.70
N VAL A 109 -8.88 -7.00 -8.01
CA VAL A 109 -7.68 -6.42 -8.59
C VAL A 109 -6.50 -7.33 -8.26
N MET A 110 -5.76 -7.78 -9.29
CA MET A 110 -4.56 -8.59 -9.12
C MET A 110 -3.30 -7.72 -9.08
N ASP A 111 -2.26 -8.26 -8.46
CA ASP A 111 -0.92 -7.68 -8.54
C ASP A 111 -0.29 -8.06 -9.89
N LEU A 112 0.29 -7.10 -10.61
CA LEU A 112 0.92 -7.30 -11.90
C LEU A 112 2.41 -6.99 -11.78
N VAL A 113 3.22 -8.03 -11.69
CA VAL A 113 4.68 -7.92 -11.53
C VAL A 113 5.34 -8.11 -12.88
N VAL A 114 5.74 -7.01 -13.53
CA VAL A 114 6.22 -7.05 -14.92
C VAL A 114 7.57 -6.36 -15.13
N ASN A 115 8.22 -5.87 -14.06
CA ASN A 115 9.61 -5.46 -14.17
C ASN A 115 10.55 -6.67 -14.35
N HIS A 116 10.23 -7.80 -13.71
CA HIS A 116 11.09 -9.00 -13.65
C HIS A 116 10.25 -10.27 -13.67
N THR A 117 10.91 -11.41 -13.82
CA THR A 117 10.33 -12.75 -13.63
C THR A 117 11.15 -13.52 -12.61
N SER A 118 10.72 -14.74 -12.24
CA SER A 118 11.61 -15.71 -11.58
C SER A 118 12.70 -16.19 -12.55
N ILE A 119 13.86 -16.59 -12.01
CA ILE A 119 14.86 -17.36 -12.78
C ILE A 119 14.31 -18.72 -13.25
N GLU A 120 13.23 -19.23 -12.66
CA GLU A 120 12.55 -20.47 -13.08
C GLU A 120 11.50 -20.22 -14.19
N HIS A 121 11.23 -18.96 -14.54
CA HIS A 121 10.31 -18.65 -15.63
C HIS A 121 10.85 -19.21 -16.96
N PRO A 122 10.04 -19.87 -17.80
CA PRO A 122 10.48 -20.43 -19.09
C PRO A 122 11.21 -19.43 -19.98
N TRP A 123 10.83 -18.14 -19.94
CA TRP A 123 11.50 -17.10 -20.71
C TRP A 123 12.95 -16.90 -20.26
N PHE A 124 13.20 -16.88 -18.94
CA PHE A 124 14.57 -16.73 -18.42
C PHE A 124 15.40 -18.01 -18.62
N VAL A 125 14.81 -19.18 -18.37
CA VAL A 125 15.49 -20.47 -18.58
C VAL A 125 15.98 -20.59 -20.04
N GLU A 126 15.14 -20.20 -21.00
CA GLU A 126 15.53 -20.17 -22.42
C GLU A 126 16.59 -19.09 -22.69
N SER A 127 16.40 -17.87 -22.16
CA SER A 127 17.35 -16.76 -22.30
C SER A 127 18.74 -17.11 -21.76
N ALA A 128 18.82 -17.79 -20.62
CA ALA A 128 20.07 -18.20 -19.96
C ALA A 128 20.73 -19.41 -20.62
N SER A 129 20.04 -20.14 -21.49
CA SER A 129 20.54 -21.41 -22.07
C SER A 129 21.74 -21.21 -23.01
N SER A 130 21.86 -20.06 -23.67
CA SER A 130 22.95 -19.70 -24.59
C SER A 130 22.99 -18.20 -24.84
N VAL A 131 24.17 -17.67 -25.15
CA VAL A 131 24.34 -16.28 -25.64
C VAL A 131 23.65 -16.05 -26.98
N ASP A 132 23.38 -17.10 -27.76
CA ASP A 132 22.69 -17.08 -29.06
C ASP A 132 21.21 -17.47 -28.94
N SER A 133 20.65 -17.56 -27.73
CA SER A 133 19.23 -17.86 -27.50
C SER A 133 18.34 -16.82 -28.18
N GLU A 134 17.23 -17.26 -28.79
CA GLU A 134 16.23 -16.37 -29.42
C GLU A 134 15.58 -15.42 -28.38
N ARG A 135 15.62 -15.78 -27.09
CA ARG A 135 15.13 -14.95 -25.99
C ARG A 135 16.23 -14.26 -25.20
N ARG A 136 17.49 -14.25 -25.73
CA ARG A 136 18.61 -13.65 -24.98
C ARG A 136 18.34 -12.19 -24.60
N ASP A 137 17.82 -11.41 -25.49
CA ASP A 137 17.52 -9.99 -25.32
C ASP A 137 16.14 -9.70 -24.65
N TRP A 138 15.44 -10.75 -24.17
CA TRP A 138 14.27 -10.57 -23.32
C TRP A 138 14.62 -10.08 -21.91
N TYR A 139 15.91 -10.25 -21.54
CA TYR A 139 16.49 -9.80 -20.27
C TYR A 139 17.74 -8.96 -20.54
N TYR A 140 18.17 -8.21 -19.54
CA TYR A 140 19.40 -7.41 -19.66
C TYR A 140 20.62 -8.28 -19.35
N TRP A 141 21.40 -8.63 -20.37
CA TRP A 141 22.67 -9.33 -20.25
C TRP A 141 23.85 -8.44 -20.64
N ARG A 142 24.98 -8.53 -19.91
CA ARG A 142 26.20 -7.77 -20.21
C ARG A 142 27.44 -8.62 -19.96
N ASP A 143 28.48 -8.34 -20.74
CA ASP A 143 29.80 -8.88 -20.50
C ASP A 143 30.40 -8.31 -19.19
N PRO A 144 31.35 -9.04 -18.58
CA PRO A 144 32.13 -8.50 -17.46
C PRO A 144 32.78 -7.17 -17.81
N ARG A 145 32.93 -6.31 -16.81
CA ARG A 145 33.62 -5.02 -16.96
C ARG A 145 35.02 -5.24 -17.56
N PRO A 146 35.42 -4.47 -18.59
CA PRO A 146 36.73 -4.62 -19.23
C PRO A 146 37.88 -4.55 -18.23
N GLY A 147 38.81 -5.51 -18.33
CA GLY A 147 40.00 -5.60 -17.45
C GLY A 147 39.83 -6.44 -16.19
N PHE A 148 38.63 -6.96 -15.95
CA PHE A 148 38.34 -7.89 -14.85
C PHE A 148 38.14 -9.32 -15.36
N ALA A 149 38.48 -10.30 -14.54
CA ALA A 149 38.14 -11.69 -14.82
C ALA A 149 36.64 -11.91 -14.58
N PRO A 150 35.94 -12.66 -15.44
CA PRO A 150 34.51 -12.98 -15.24
C PRO A 150 34.24 -13.60 -13.87
N GLY A 151 33.22 -13.12 -13.16
CA GLY A 151 32.87 -13.56 -11.82
C GLY A 151 33.76 -13.06 -10.70
N ALA A 152 34.82 -12.28 -11.01
CA ALA A 152 35.66 -11.67 -9.96
C ALA A 152 34.99 -10.42 -9.37
N PRO A 153 35.27 -10.10 -8.09
CA PRO A 153 34.80 -8.84 -7.50
C PRO A 153 35.22 -7.62 -8.32
N GLY A 154 34.29 -6.73 -8.62
CA GLY A 154 34.47 -5.54 -9.45
C GLY A 154 34.32 -5.80 -10.96
N ALA A 155 33.99 -7.03 -11.38
CA ALA A 155 33.71 -7.39 -12.77
C ALA A 155 32.25 -7.12 -13.16
N GLU A 156 31.40 -6.71 -12.23
CA GLU A 156 30.02 -6.35 -12.48
C GLU A 156 29.93 -5.24 -13.55
N PRO A 157 29.02 -5.32 -14.52
CA PRO A 157 28.93 -4.38 -15.64
C PRO A 157 28.81 -2.91 -15.24
N THR A 158 28.04 -2.64 -14.18
CA THR A 158 27.89 -1.31 -13.58
C THR A 158 28.00 -1.38 -12.05
N ASN A 159 28.02 -0.23 -11.40
CA ASN A 159 28.07 -0.13 -9.92
C ASN A 159 26.67 -0.10 -9.28
N TRP A 160 25.62 -0.52 -9.99
CA TRP A 160 24.25 -0.47 -9.47
C TRP A 160 24.04 -1.41 -8.29
N GLU A 161 23.31 -0.92 -7.32
CA GLU A 161 22.87 -1.71 -6.16
C GLU A 161 21.43 -2.15 -6.31
N SER A 162 21.15 -3.41 -5.92
CA SER A 162 19.82 -3.95 -5.79
C SER A 162 19.05 -3.23 -4.66
N PHE A 163 17.72 -3.15 -4.77
CA PHE A 163 16.84 -2.66 -3.68
C PHE A 163 17.03 -3.48 -2.39
N PHE A 164 17.36 -4.77 -2.51
CA PHE A 164 17.64 -5.63 -1.35
C PHE A 164 19.13 -5.62 -0.95
N GLY A 165 19.90 -4.73 -1.57
CA GLY A 165 21.31 -4.49 -1.30
C GLY A 165 22.24 -5.47 -2.02
N GLY A 166 23.52 -5.08 -2.10
CA GLY A 166 24.51 -5.77 -2.93
C GLY A 166 24.44 -5.36 -4.38
N SER A 167 25.20 -6.05 -5.26
CA SER A 167 25.19 -5.77 -6.69
C SER A 167 23.82 -6.06 -7.32
N ALA A 168 23.41 -5.22 -8.28
CA ALA A 168 22.26 -5.50 -9.14
C ALA A 168 22.59 -6.45 -10.30
N TRP A 169 23.78 -7.02 -10.34
CA TRP A 169 24.24 -7.92 -11.39
C TRP A 169 24.69 -9.26 -10.83
N GLU A 170 24.14 -10.35 -11.36
CA GLU A 170 24.53 -11.72 -11.00
C GLU A 170 25.25 -12.39 -12.17
N TYR A 171 26.36 -13.07 -11.85
CA TYR A 171 27.20 -13.75 -12.84
C TYR A 171 26.66 -15.14 -13.20
N ASP A 172 26.39 -15.33 -14.48
CA ASP A 172 26.07 -16.66 -15.02
C ASP A 172 27.33 -17.32 -15.58
N ALA A 173 27.85 -18.33 -14.88
CA ALA A 173 29.03 -19.08 -15.29
C ALA A 173 28.84 -19.89 -16.56
N SER A 174 27.60 -20.21 -16.95
CA SER A 174 27.31 -21.03 -18.13
C SER A 174 27.52 -20.24 -19.43
N THR A 175 27.19 -18.95 -19.42
CA THR A 175 27.35 -18.06 -20.57
C THR A 175 28.52 -17.08 -20.43
N GLY A 176 29.06 -16.91 -19.22
CA GLY A 176 30.16 -15.99 -18.93
C GLY A 176 29.73 -14.53 -18.89
N GLN A 177 28.44 -14.26 -18.83
CA GLN A 177 27.86 -12.92 -18.74
C GLN A 177 27.14 -12.68 -17.42
N TYR A 178 26.73 -11.44 -17.17
CA TYR A 178 25.92 -11.03 -16.03
C TYR A 178 24.51 -10.68 -16.49
N TYR A 179 23.51 -11.06 -15.69
CA TYR A 179 22.13 -10.54 -15.85
C TYR A 179 21.81 -9.50 -14.80
N LEU A 180 20.95 -8.56 -15.16
CA LEU A 180 20.45 -7.51 -14.25
C LEU A 180 19.33 -8.06 -13.38
N HIS A 181 19.36 -7.72 -12.09
CA HIS A 181 18.26 -7.92 -11.13
C HIS A 181 18.20 -6.73 -10.18
N LEU A 182 17.16 -5.93 -10.24
CA LEU A 182 17.01 -4.79 -9.33
C LEU A 182 16.50 -5.20 -7.94
N PHE A 183 15.93 -6.40 -7.81
CA PHE A 183 15.46 -7.00 -6.56
C PHE A 183 16.35 -8.20 -6.19
N ALA A 184 15.76 -9.34 -5.76
CA ALA A 184 16.55 -10.52 -5.47
C ALA A 184 17.25 -11.06 -6.74
N ARG A 185 18.37 -11.76 -6.57
CA ARG A 185 19.07 -12.40 -7.71
C ARG A 185 18.20 -13.43 -8.44
N GLU A 186 17.17 -13.93 -7.79
CA GLU A 186 16.15 -14.81 -8.35
C GLU A 186 15.11 -14.07 -9.20
N GLN A 187 15.22 -12.72 -9.34
CA GLN A 187 14.25 -11.85 -10.03
C GLN A 187 14.93 -11.07 -11.18
N PRO A 188 15.33 -11.76 -12.30
CA PRO A 188 15.96 -11.08 -13.44
C PRO A 188 15.04 -10.09 -14.13
N ASP A 189 15.55 -8.89 -14.41
CA ASP A 189 14.82 -7.79 -15.02
C ASP A 189 14.50 -8.04 -16.50
N LEU A 190 13.24 -7.89 -16.89
CA LEU A 190 12.77 -7.93 -18.26
C LEU A 190 13.24 -6.72 -19.05
N ASN A 191 13.65 -6.95 -20.29
CA ASN A 191 14.05 -5.89 -21.22
C ASN A 191 12.83 -5.31 -21.96
N TRP A 192 12.21 -4.28 -21.41
CA TRP A 192 11.06 -3.59 -21.98
C TRP A 192 11.35 -2.87 -23.33
N GLU A 193 12.62 -2.68 -23.69
CA GLU A 193 13.00 -2.21 -25.03
C GLU A 193 12.61 -3.23 -26.12
N ASN A 194 12.56 -4.52 -25.77
CA ASN A 194 12.17 -5.59 -26.70
C ASN A 194 10.62 -5.61 -26.86
N PRO A 195 10.10 -5.39 -28.09
CA PRO A 195 8.65 -5.40 -28.33
C PRO A 195 8.00 -6.77 -28.07
N GLN A 196 8.74 -7.88 -28.20
CA GLN A 196 8.20 -9.22 -27.94
C GLN A 196 7.93 -9.43 -26.43
N VAL A 197 8.72 -8.84 -25.55
CA VAL A 197 8.46 -8.81 -24.11
C VAL A 197 7.16 -8.06 -23.84
N ARG A 198 6.98 -6.87 -24.41
CA ARG A 198 5.76 -6.09 -24.25
C ARG A 198 4.52 -6.82 -24.79
N ASP A 199 4.62 -7.43 -25.98
CA ASP A 199 3.54 -8.24 -26.56
C ASP A 199 3.13 -9.41 -25.65
N ALA A 200 4.11 -10.10 -25.04
CA ALA A 200 3.83 -11.21 -24.11
C ALA A 200 3.16 -10.74 -22.82
N VAL A 201 3.63 -9.61 -22.25
CA VAL A 201 3.02 -8.99 -21.06
C VAL A 201 1.57 -8.56 -21.35
N TYR A 202 1.32 -7.86 -22.45
CA TYR A 202 -0.04 -7.42 -22.80
C TYR A 202 -0.98 -8.59 -23.11
N GLY A 203 -0.45 -9.66 -23.72
CA GLY A 203 -1.19 -10.90 -23.95
C GLY A 203 -1.66 -11.55 -22.64
N MET A 204 -0.77 -11.61 -21.65
CA MET A 204 -1.07 -12.13 -20.31
C MET A 204 -2.08 -11.22 -19.57
N MET A 205 -1.92 -9.90 -19.61
CA MET A 205 -2.86 -8.96 -19.01
C MET A 205 -4.28 -9.12 -19.56
N ASN A 206 -4.43 -9.17 -20.89
CA ASN A 206 -5.72 -9.38 -21.53
C ASN A 206 -6.34 -10.74 -21.13
N TRP A 207 -5.54 -11.79 -21.00
CA TRP A 207 -6.01 -13.11 -20.57
C TRP A 207 -6.67 -13.08 -19.18
N TRP A 208 -6.10 -12.31 -18.22
CA TRP A 208 -6.69 -12.13 -16.89
C TRP A 208 -7.94 -11.24 -16.92
N LEU A 209 -7.91 -10.14 -17.69
CA LEU A 209 -9.06 -9.25 -17.86
C LEU A 209 -10.25 -10.00 -18.51
N ASP A 210 -9.97 -10.82 -19.54
CA ASP A 210 -10.99 -11.68 -20.17
C ASP A 210 -11.53 -12.77 -19.22
N ARG A 211 -10.75 -13.17 -18.20
CA ARG A 211 -11.15 -14.11 -17.16
C ARG A 211 -12.00 -13.48 -16.04
N GLY A 212 -12.17 -12.17 -16.04
CA GLY A 212 -13.05 -11.46 -15.11
C GLY A 212 -12.34 -10.66 -14.03
N VAL A 213 -11.00 -10.50 -14.10
CA VAL A 213 -10.27 -9.56 -13.24
C VAL A 213 -10.68 -8.13 -13.59
N ASP A 214 -10.96 -7.31 -12.57
CA ASP A 214 -11.44 -5.94 -12.75
C ASP A 214 -10.33 -4.91 -12.93
N GLY A 215 -9.07 -5.33 -12.82
CA GLY A 215 -7.92 -4.46 -13.01
C GLY A 215 -6.65 -4.94 -12.32
N PHE A 216 -5.63 -4.06 -12.31
CA PHE A 216 -4.31 -4.40 -11.77
C PHE A 216 -3.74 -3.28 -10.89
N ARG A 217 -3.06 -3.71 -9.82
CA ARG A 217 -1.97 -2.94 -9.20
C ARG A 217 -0.67 -3.36 -9.87
N VAL A 218 0.00 -2.41 -10.49
CA VAL A 218 1.23 -2.68 -11.26
C VAL A 218 2.45 -2.40 -10.40
N ASP A 219 3.17 -3.47 -10.09
CA ASP A 219 4.34 -3.49 -9.22
C ASP A 219 5.53 -2.77 -9.84
N ALA A 220 6.27 -2.01 -9.03
CA ALA A 220 7.56 -1.39 -9.36
C ALA A 220 7.61 -0.79 -10.79
N ILE A 221 6.53 -0.12 -11.20
CA ILE A 221 6.36 0.28 -12.62
C ILE A 221 7.31 1.39 -13.06
N ASP A 222 7.83 2.18 -12.14
CA ASP A 222 8.77 3.26 -12.43
C ASP A 222 10.17 2.77 -12.84
N VAL A 223 10.47 1.46 -12.66
CA VAL A 223 11.79 0.91 -13.01
C VAL A 223 11.82 0.06 -14.27
N ILE A 224 10.74 -0.08 -15.03
CA ILE A 224 10.72 -0.87 -16.30
C ILE A 224 11.54 -0.24 -17.43
N SER A 225 11.80 1.07 -17.41
CA SER A 225 12.60 1.79 -18.38
C SER A 225 13.91 2.25 -17.76
N LYS A 226 15.04 1.82 -18.31
CA LYS A 226 16.40 2.15 -17.85
C LYS A 226 17.06 3.17 -18.78
N LEU A 227 18.09 3.89 -18.28
CA LEU A 227 18.89 4.76 -19.15
C LEU A 227 19.60 3.95 -20.24
N PRO A 228 19.59 4.43 -21.50
CA PRO A 228 20.29 3.76 -22.60
C PRO A 228 21.77 3.56 -22.30
N GLY A 229 22.30 2.37 -22.63
CA GLY A 229 23.69 2.02 -22.40
C GLY A 229 24.02 1.57 -20.98
N LEU A 230 23.10 1.71 -20.03
CA LEU A 230 23.23 1.32 -18.63
C LEU A 230 24.53 1.90 -18.02
N PRO A 231 24.64 3.23 -17.84
CA PRO A 231 25.85 3.86 -17.31
C PRO A 231 26.05 3.56 -15.81
N ASP A 232 27.26 3.73 -15.31
CA ASP A 232 27.50 3.75 -13.86
C ASP A 232 26.67 4.85 -13.19
N GLY A 233 26.11 4.57 -12.01
CA GLY A 233 25.37 5.52 -11.21
C GLY A 233 26.27 6.42 -10.37
N GLY A 234 25.68 7.53 -9.91
CA GLY A 234 26.29 8.45 -8.95
C GLY A 234 26.28 7.90 -7.51
N PRO A 235 26.59 8.75 -6.51
CA PRO A 235 26.56 8.34 -5.11
C PRO A 235 25.12 7.96 -4.69
N PRO A 236 24.97 7.08 -3.68
CA PRO A 236 23.66 6.66 -3.19
C PRO A 236 22.83 7.85 -2.68
N ARG A 237 21.52 7.77 -2.85
CA ARG A 237 20.53 8.75 -2.37
C ARG A 237 19.55 8.05 -1.43
N PRO A 238 19.80 8.02 -0.12
CA PRO A 238 18.89 7.36 0.81
C PRO A 238 17.40 7.77 0.62
N PRO A 239 16.46 6.83 0.73
CA PRO A 239 16.66 5.42 1.12
C PRO A 239 17.19 4.51 0.00
N PHE A 240 17.44 5.01 -1.20
CA PHE A 240 17.86 4.25 -2.38
C PHE A 240 19.38 4.07 -2.45
N GLY A 241 19.81 2.97 -3.08
CA GLY A 241 21.21 2.63 -3.34
C GLY A 241 21.82 3.36 -4.53
N VAL A 242 23.03 2.93 -4.92
CA VAL A 242 23.76 3.45 -6.08
C VAL A 242 23.06 3.06 -7.38
N GLY A 243 22.97 3.99 -8.32
CA GLY A 243 22.44 3.74 -9.67
C GLY A 243 20.94 3.93 -9.81
N HIS A 244 20.23 4.25 -8.72
CA HIS A 244 18.77 4.43 -8.76
C HIS A 244 18.32 5.42 -9.85
N GLU A 245 19.02 6.52 -10.05
CA GLU A 245 18.77 7.51 -11.09
C GLU A 245 18.99 6.98 -12.53
N CYS A 246 19.62 5.81 -12.66
CA CYS A 246 19.88 5.19 -13.97
C CYS A 246 18.80 4.19 -14.38
N PHE A 247 18.04 3.66 -13.43
CA PHE A 247 17.04 2.63 -13.68
C PHE A 247 15.62 3.00 -13.26
N ALA A 248 15.41 4.11 -12.54
CA ALA A 248 14.09 4.62 -12.23
C ALA A 248 13.71 5.78 -13.17
N ASP A 249 12.43 5.89 -13.50
CA ASP A 249 11.85 6.94 -14.37
C ASP A 249 12.60 7.10 -15.71
N GLY A 250 13.01 5.99 -16.31
CA GLY A 250 13.76 6.02 -17.58
C GLY A 250 12.98 6.67 -18.74
N PRO A 251 13.69 7.06 -19.81
CA PRO A 251 13.17 8.01 -20.82
C PRO A 251 11.99 7.47 -21.64
N ARG A 252 11.75 6.16 -21.67
CA ARG A 252 10.64 5.54 -22.41
C ARG A 252 9.52 5.03 -21.51
N LEU A 253 9.60 5.27 -20.20
CA LEU A 253 8.62 4.77 -19.24
C LEU A 253 7.19 5.10 -19.67
N HIS A 254 6.88 6.35 -19.89
CA HIS A 254 5.53 6.80 -20.23
C HIS A 254 5.07 6.36 -21.63
N GLU A 255 6.01 6.13 -22.57
CA GLU A 255 5.70 5.48 -23.85
C GLU A 255 5.18 4.06 -23.64
N PHE A 256 5.86 3.28 -22.78
CA PHE A 256 5.45 1.90 -22.48
C PHE A 256 4.13 1.85 -21.72
N LEU A 257 3.87 2.79 -20.81
CA LEU A 257 2.60 2.85 -20.06
C LEU A 257 1.41 3.22 -20.97
N GLN A 258 1.61 4.13 -21.91
CA GLN A 258 0.58 4.49 -22.89
C GLN A 258 0.31 3.34 -23.85
N GLU A 259 1.35 2.63 -24.32
CA GLU A 259 1.21 1.41 -25.12
C GLU A 259 0.48 0.31 -24.33
N MET A 260 0.82 0.11 -23.05
CA MET A 260 0.12 -0.82 -22.16
C MET A 260 -1.37 -0.48 -22.08
N ASN A 261 -1.73 0.76 -21.82
CA ASN A 261 -3.12 1.18 -21.75
C ASN A 261 -3.85 0.95 -23.08
N GLU A 262 -3.25 1.38 -24.21
CA GLU A 262 -3.83 1.22 -25.54
C GLU A 262 -4.07 -0.25 -25.90
N ARG A 263 -3.15 -1.13 -25.51
CA ARG A 263 -3.15 -2.55 -25.87
C ARG A 263 -3.95 -3.44 -24.91
N THR A 264 -4.33 -2.92 -23.73
CA THR A 264 -5.04 -3.68 -22.67
C THR A 264 -6.25 -2.94 -22.12
N PHE A 265 -6.08 -2.00 -21.22
CA PHE A 265 -7.18 -1.35 -20.48
C PHE A 265 -8.19 -0.61 -21.38
N ALA A 266 -7.75 -0.05 -22.50
CA ALA A 266 -8.64 0.61 -23.46
C ALA A 266 -9.67 -0.36 -24.07
N HIS A 267 -9.37 -1.67 -24.09
CA HIS A 267 -10.28 -2.72 -24.56
C HIS A 267 -11.19 -3.29 -23.46
N HIS A 268 -10.92 -2.95 -22.20
CA HIS A 268 -11.67 -3.37 -21.02
C HIS A 268 -12.20 -2.14 -20.25
N PRO A 269 -13.22 -1.42 -20.79
CA PRO A 269 -13.74 -0.19 -20.17
C PRO A 269 -14.21 -0.41 -18.74
N GLY A 270 -13.77 0.44 -17.83
CA GLY A 270 -14.10 0.36 -16.42
C GLY A 270 -13.09 -0.40 -15.57
N SER A 271 -11.99 -0.89 -16.17
CA SER A 271 -10.88 -1.47 -15.41
C SER A 271 -10.32 -0.48 -14.40
N PHE A 272 -9.95 -0.99 -13.23
CA PHE A 272 -9.23 -0.26 -12.20
C PHE A 272 -7.72 -0.42 -12.39
N THR A 273 -6.99 0.69 -12.35
CA THR A 273 -5.54 0.66 -12.58
C THR A 273 -4.81 1.54 -11.57
N VAL A 274 -3.82 0.95 -10.91
CA VAL A 274 -2.93 1.68 -9.99
C VAL A 274 -1.49 1.27 -10.22
N GLY A 275 -0.61 2.24 -10.49
CA GLY A 275 0.82 2.02 -10.59
C GLY A 275 1.50 2.19 -9.24
N GLU A 276 2.49 1.36 -8.94
CA GLU A 276 3.40 1.59 -7.84
C GLU A 276 4.67 2.23 -8.35
N ALA A 277 4.96 3.46 -7.89
CA ALA A 277 6.14 4.22 -8.30
C ALA A 277 6.85 4.81 -7.08
N SER A 278 7.91 4.14 -6.68
CA SER A 278 8.67 4.44 -5.47
C SER A 278 9.46 5.76 -5.57
N ASN A 279 9.80 6.18 -6.79
CA ASN A 279 10.57 7.38 -7.09
C ASN A 279 9.72 8.60 -7.43
N ALA A 280 8.39 8.42 -7.62
CA ALA A 280 7.53 9.51 -8.06
C ALA A 280 7.51 10.67 -7.07
N SER A 281 7.72 11.88 -7.57
CA SER A 281 7.40 13.13 -6.89
C SER A 281 5.94 13.52 -7.16
N PRO A 282 5.34 14.42 -6.37
CA PRO A 282 4.00 14.94 -6.67
C PRO A 282 3.85 15.47 -8.10
N GLU A 283 4.90 16.11 -8.64
CA GLU A 283 4.92 16.69 -9.99
C GLU A 283 4.97 15.59 -11.06
N THR A 284 5.83 14.57 -10.87
CA THR A 284 5.94 13.45 -11.82
C THR A 284 4.74 12.50 -11.75
N ALA A 285 4.05 12.42 -10.60
CA ALA A 285 2.84 11.61 -10.44
C ALA A 285 1.74 11.98 -11.45
N LEU A 286 1.64 13.25 -11.85
CA LEU A 286 0.69 13.69 -12.90
C LEU A 286 0.99 13.06 -14.26
N LEU A 287 2.22 12.65 -14.52
CA LEU A 287 2.55 11.92 -15.73
C LEU A 287 1.92 10.53 -15.77
N PHE A 288 1.69 9.92 -14.60
CA PHE A 288 1.09 8.59 -14.47
C PHE A 288 -0.45 8.63 -14.39
N CYS A 289 -1.02 9.61 -13.66
CA CYS A 289 -2.43 9.57 -13.28
C CYS A 289 -3.29 10.75 -13.77
N ASP A 290 -2.79 11.64 -14.65
CA ASP A 290 -3.63 12.59 -15.36
C ASP A 290 -4.45 11.84 -16.44
N PRO A 291 -5.79 11.89 -16.41
CA PRO A 291 -6.64 11.15 -17.35
C PRO A 291 -6.35 11.42 -18.83
N GLU A 292 -5.84 12.62 -19.17
CA GLU A 292 -5.49 12.97 -20.56
C GLU A 292 -4.30 12.17 -21.10
N ARG A 293 -3.47 11.63 -20.19
CA ARG A 293 -2.28 10.83 -20.55
C ARG A 293 -2.61 9.38 -20.84
N ARG A 294 -3.73 8.85 -20.32
CA ARG A 294 -4.17 7.46 -20.53
C ARG A 294 -3.12 6.44 -20.07
N GLU A 295 -2.65 6.58 -18.83
CA GLU A 295 -1.74 5.62 -18.20
C GLU A 295 -2.50 4.89 -17.09
N PHE A 296 -2.48 5.38 -15.85
CA PHE A 296 -3.19 4.77 -14.72
C PHE A 296 -4.30 5.67 -14.17
N ASN A 297 -5.22 5.09 -13.40
CA ASN A 297 -6.22 5.87 -12.68
C ASN A 297 -5.59 6.62 -11.49
N MET A 298 -4.63 6.00 -10.81
CA MET A 298 -3.96 6.53 -9.62
C MET A 298 -2.58 5.92 -9.43
N LEU A 299 -1.85 6.45 -8.43
CA LEU A 299 -0.49 6.06 -8.13
C LEU A 299 -0.31 5.78 -6.64
N ILE A 300 0.34 4.66 -6.30
CA ILE A 300 0.93 4.39 -4.98
C ILE A 300 2.32 5.03 -4.97
N GLN A 301 2.50 6.03 -4.11
CA GLN A 301 3.74 6.77 -3.93
C GLN A 301 4.37 6.48 -2.57
N PHE A 302 5.67 6.69 -2.42
CA PHE A 302 6.42 6.25 -1.23
C PHE A 302 6.90 7.40 -0.33
N GLU A 303 6.63 8.66 -0.67
CA GLU A 303 7.24 9.77 0.05
C GLU A 303 6.87 9.80 1.55
N HIS A 304 5.59 9.57 1.88
CA HIS A 304 5.15 9.56 3.28
C HIS A 304 5.67 8.32 4.05
N VAL A 305 5.78 7.16 3.37
CA VAL A 305 6.34 5.95 4.00
C VAL A 305 7.87 5.95 4.05
N ASN A 306 8.54 6.81 3.30
CA ASN A 306 9.98 7.04 3.38
C ASN A 306 10.38 8.13 4.39
N LEU A 307 9.42 8.79 5.03
CA LEU A 307 9.71 9.78 6.07
C LEU A 307 10.55 9.19 7.20
N GLY A 308 11.60 9.91 7.59
CA GLY A 308 12.49 9.48 8.65
C GLY A 308 13.54 8.45 8.25
N LEU A 309 13.67 8.10 6.95
CA LEU A 309 14.65 7.13 6.44
C LEU A 309 15.91 7.79 5.85
N ASP A 310 16.24 9.01 6.25
CA ASP A 310 17.37 9.80 5.74
C ASP A 310 18.74 9.10 5.88
N ASN A 311 18.84 8.14 6.81
CA ASN A 311 20.05 7.35 7.06
C ASN A 311 19.92 5.88 6.59
N GLY A 312 18.96 5.61 5.69
CA GLY A 312 18.61 4.28 5.18
C GLY A 312 17.43 3.63 5.94
N LYS A 313 16.81 2.65 5.30
CA LYS A 313 15.57 2.00 5.75
C LYS A 313 15.65 1.45 7.17
N PHE A 314 16.74 0.81 7.55
CA PHE A 314 16.92 0.18 8.87
C PHE A 314 17.54 1.11 9.93
N SER A 315 17.49 2.42 9.68
CA SER A 315 17.94 3.45 10.63
C SER A 315 16.92 4.58 10.75
N PRO A 316 15.63 4.26 11.05
CA PRO A 316 14.57 5.25 11.08
C PRO A 316 14.78 6.26 12.21
N ARG A 317 14.50 7.52 11.95
CA ARG A 317 14.39 8.57 12.97
C ARG A 317 12.93 8.82 13.33
N ARG A 318 12.71 9.35 14.52
CA ARG A 318 11.40 9.87 14.89
C ARG A 318 11.04 11.07 14.01
N LEU A 319 9.78 11.14 13.57
CA LEU A 319 9.26 12.27 12.81
C LEU A 319 9.11 13.51 13.70
N ALA A 320 9.37 14.68 13.12
CA ALA A 320 8.99 15.94 13.74
C ALA A 320 7.48 16.16 13.59
N PRO A 321 6.86 16.90 14.55
CA PRO A 321 5.44 17.24 14.43
C PRO A 321 5.17 17.99 13.11
N GLY A 322 4.17 17.51 12.35
CA GLY A 322 3.76 18.10 11.08
C GLY A 322 4.35 17.45 9.83
N GLU A 323 5.49 16.75 9.89
CA GLU A 323 6.14 16.17 8.69
C GLU A 323 5.19 15.29 7.88
N LEU A 324 4.43 14.41 8.52
CA LEU A 324 3.45 13.56 7.83
C LEU A 324 2.33 14.41 7.18
N ALA A 325 1.78 15.35 7.92
CA ALA A 325 0.73 16.24 7.43
C ALA A 325 1.20 17.09 6.24
N ASP A 326 2.44 17.57 6.27
CA ASP A 326 3.01 18.41 5.22
C ASP A 326 3.22 17.62 3.91
N VAL A 327 3.71 16.39 3.99
CA VAL A 327 3.83 15.52 2.82
C VAL A 327 2.45 15.19 2.23
N LEU A 328 1.51 14.77 3.08
CA LEU A 328 0.14 14.47 2.62
C LEU A 328 -0.50 15.72 1.95
N THR A 329 -0.32 16.90 2.52
CA THR A 329 -0.82 18.17 1.95
C THR A 329 -0.20 18.43 0.58
N ARG A 330 1.13 18.33 0.45
CA ARG A 330 1.82 18.60 -0.80
C ARG A 330 1.32 17.71 -1.94
N TRP A 331 1.07 16.43 -1.67
CA TRP A 331 0.49 15.52 -2.66
C TRP A 331 -0.93 15.91 -3.06
N GLN A 332 -1.76 16.33 -2.10
CA GLN A 332 -3.11 16.83 -2.39
C GLN A 332 -3.10 18.11 -3.24
N ASP A 333 -2.24 19.06 -2.89
CA ASP A 333 -2.17 20.37 -3.58
C ASP A 333 -1.62 20.21 -5.00
N THR A 334 -0.59 19.38 -5.19
CA THR A 334 0.05 19.22 -6.51
C THR A 334 -0.81 18.41 -7.47
N LEU A 335 -1.40 17.30 -7.02
CA LEU A 335 -2.32 16.54 -7.87
C LEU A 335 -3.61 17.33 -8.15
N GLY A 336 -4.04 18.15 -7.22
CA GLY A 336 -5.19 19.05 -7.37
C GLY A 336 -6.43 18.32 -7.87
N THR A 337 -7.03 18.83 -8.95
CA THR A 337 -8.18 18.20 -9.63
C THR A 337 -7.80 17.34 -10.82
N ARG A 338 -6.53 17.32 -11.22
CA ARG A 338 -6.05 16.61 -12.42
C ARG A 338 -5.65 15.16 -12.12
N GLY A 339 -4.87 14.95 -11.05
CA GLY A 339 -4.45 13.61 -10.63
C GLY A 339 -5.37 12.98 -9.59
N TRP A 340 -5.06 11.73 -9.21
CA TRP A 340 -5.77 11.00 -8.17
C TRP A 340 -4.81 10.15 -7.34
N ASN A 341 -4.92 10.21 -6.01
CA ASN A 341 -4.07 9.48 -5.09
C ASN A 341 -4.62 8.09 -4.78
N ALA A 342 -3.75 7.09 -4.64
CA ALA A 342 -3.97 5.96 -3.76
C ALA A 342 -3.60 6.39 -2.34
N LEU A 343 -4.58 6.42 -1.44
CA LEU A 343 -4.39 6.88 -0.07
C LEU A 343 -4.12 5.66 0.83
N TYR A 344 -2.93 5.56 1.41
CA TYR A 344 -2.54 4.45 2.29
C TYR A 344 -1.53 4.91 3.35
N LEU A 345 -1.36 4.14 4.41
CA LEU A 345 -0.31 4.34 5.43
C LEU A 345 0.52 3.08 5.67
N GLU A 346 0.00 1.91 5.29
CA GLU A 346 0.69 0.61 5.41
C GLU A 346 0.27 -0.32 4.28
N ASN A 347 1.11 -1.30 3.98
CA ASN A 347 0.86 -2.40 3.06
C ASN A 347 1.75 -3.60 3.45
N HIS A 348 1.83 -4.63 2.61
CA HIS A 348 2.64 -5.83 2.84
C HIS A 348 4.17 -5.58 2.84
N ASP A 349 4.63 -4.39 2.46
CA ASP A 349 6.04 -3.96 2.42
C ASP A 349 6.39 -2.88 3.44
N GLN A 350 5.40 -2.45 4.23
CA GLN A 350 5.57 -1.41 5.24
C GLN A 350 5.25 -1.93 6.64
N PRO A 351 5.90 -1.40 7.68
CA PRO A 351 5.49 -1.65 9.06
C PRO A 351 4.05 -1.18 9.32
N ARG A 352 3.40 -1.76 10.31
CA ARG A 352 2.06 -1.34 10.75
C ARG A 352 2.05 0.15 11.12
N SER A 353 1.08 0.89 10.61
CA SER A 353 1.01 2.36 10.73
C SER A 353 0.95 2.84 12.19
N VAL A 354 0.21 2.13 13.05
CA VAL A 354 0.14 2.45 14.49
C VAL A 354 1.50 2.29 15.15
N SER A 355 2.24 1.22 14.82
CA SER A 355 3.58 0.98 15.38
C SER A 355 4.60 2.02 14.90
N ARG A 356 4.45 2.51 13.66
CA ARG A 356 5.41 3.43 13.05
C ARG A 356 5.11 4.91 13.30
N PHE A 357 3.86 5.32 13.14
CA PHE A 357 3.43 6.73 13.15
C PHE A 357 2.58 7.07 14.37
N GLY A 358 2.02 6.08 15.06
CA GLY A 358 1.12 6.22 16.20
C GLY A 358 1.79 6.06 17.55
N ASP A 359 0.99 5.67 18.53
CA ASP A 359 1.41 5.27 19.86
C ASP A 359 0.78 3.91 20.21
N PRO A 360 1.50 2.80 19.99
CA PRO A 360 0.94 1.46 20.17
C PRO A 360 0.73 1.08 21.64
N SER A 361 1.14 1.91 22.61
CA SER A 361 1.12 1.60 24.03
C SER A 361 0.05 2.36 24.81
N HIS A 362 0.12 3.70 24.85
CA HIS A 362 -0.75 4.52 25.68
C HIS A 362 -2.01 5.01 24.95
N TYR A 363 -1.90 5.19 23.64
CA TYR A 363 -2.95 5.75 22.78
C TYR A 363 -3.19 4.87 21.55
N TRP A 364 -3.18 3.53 21.75
CA TRP A 364 -3.36 2.58 20.64
C TRP A 364 -4.63 2.85 19.84
N TYR A 365 -5.78 2.92 20.51
CA TYR A 365 -7.07 3.18 19.86
C TYR A 365 -7.12 4.58 19.25
N GLU A 366 -6.74 5.60 20.03
CA GLU A 366 -6.81 6.99 19.59
C GLU A 366 -5.86 7.25 18.43
N SER A 367 -4.63 6.73 18.47
CA SER A 367 -3.66 6.93 17.39
C SER A 367 -4.02 6.15 16.12
N ALA A 368 -4.55 4.92 16.22
CA ALA A 368 -5.05 4.17 15.09
C ALA A 368 -6.17 4.91 14.36
N THR A 369 -7.16 5.38 15.11
CA THR A 369 -8.33 6.09 14.55
C THR A 369 -8.00 7.50 14.06
N ALA A 370 -7.04 8.19 14.72
CA ALA A 370 -6.53 9.48 14.25
C ALA A 370 -5.79 9.35 12.92
N LEU A 371 -4.89 8.37 12.81
CA LEU A 371 -4.18 8.07 11.57
C LEU A 371 -5.16 7.67 10.45
N ALA A 372 -6.14 6.82 10.75
CA ALA A 372 -7.20 6.46 9.81
C ALA A 372 -7.93 7.72 9.30
N THR A 373 -8.39 8.59 10.20
CA THR A 373 -9.10 9.82 9.81
C THR A 373 -8.22 10.74 8.97
N ALA A 374 -6.94 10.85 9.31
CA ALA A 374 -6.00 11.75 8.65
C ALA A 374 -5.84 11.43 7.15
N TYR A 375 -5.71 10.15 6.78
CA TYR A 375 -5.48 9.79 5.38
C TYR A 375 -6.76 9.45 4.61
N PHE A 376 -7.72 8.77 5.25
CA PHE A 376 -8.87 8.13 4.60
C PHE A 376 -9.84 9.13 3.95
N LEU A 377 -10.00 10.31 4.55
CA LEU A 377 -10.96 11.32 4.12
C LEU A 377 -10.37 12.35 3.14
N GLN A 378 -9.12 12.20 2.74
CA GLN A 378 -8.49 13.04 1.73
C GLN A 378 -9.07 12.76 0.32
N ARG A 379 -8.65 13.56 -0.67
CA ARG A 379 -9.00 13.33 -2.08
C ARG A 379 -8.11 12.23 -2.66
N GLY A 380 -8.69 11.09 -3.01
CA GLY A 380 -8.05 9.88 -3.47
C GLY A 380 -8.89 8.66 -3.14
N THR A 381 -8.48 7.47 -3.56
CA THR A 381 -9.10 6.20 -3.17
C THR A 381 -8.36 5.65 -1.95
N PRO A 382 -9.02 5.43 -0.80
CA PRO A 382 -8.37 4.87 0.37
C PRO A 382 -8.15 3.38 0.22
N PHE A 383 -6.95 2.94 0.64
CA PHE A 383 -6.53 1.55 0.68
C PHE A 383 -6.39 1.15 2.15
N ILE A 384 -7.02 0.06 2.52
CA ILE A 384 -6.90 -0.59 3.83
C ILE A 384 -6.06 -1.85 3.62
N TYR A 385 -5.01 -2.01 4.39
CA TYR A 385 -4.27 -3.26 4.43
C TYR A 385 -4.87 -4.19 5.48
N GLN A 386 -4.94 -5.51 5.20
CA GLN A 386 -5.50 -6.50 6.14
C GLN A 386 -4.97 -6.33 7.56
N GLY A 387 -5.90 -6.19 8.52
CA GLY A 387 -5.61 -5.96 9.93
C GLY A 387 -5.42 -4.50 10.33
N GLN A 388 -5.32 -3.56 9.38
CA GLN A 388 -5.28 -2.13 9.68
C GLN A 388 -6.60 -1.68 10.32
N GLU A 389 -7.72 -2.23 9.87
CA GLU A 389 -9.07 -1.95 10.36
C GLU A 389 -9.34 -2.39 11.79
N ILE A 390 -8.46 -3.22 12.35
CA ILE A 390 -8.49 -3.62 13.78
C ILE A 390 -7.30 -3.08 14.56
N GLY A 391 -6.44 -2.25 13.96
CA GLY A 391 -5.27 -1.66 14.58
C GLY A 391 -4.18 -2.68 14.93
N MET A 392 -3.92 -3.67 14.06
CA MET A 392 -2.84 -4.65 14.24
C MET A 392 -1.50 -3.94 14.43
N LEU A 393 -0.67 -4.51 15.29
CA LEU A 393 0.70 -4.08 15.56
C LEU A 393 1.69 -4.95 14.79
N GLY A 394 2.95 -4.49 14.69
CA GLY A 394 4.04 -5.28 14.14
C GLY A 394 4.36 -6.52 14.96
N GLY A 395 5.14 -7.43 14.37
CA GLY A 395 5.63 -8.65 15.03
C GLY A 395 6.77 -8.39 16.02
N GLU A 396 7.15 -9.44 16.74
CA GLU A 396 8.29 -9.43 17.66
C GLU A 396 9.45 -10.21 17.04
N PHE A 397 10.46 -9.51 16.50
CA PHE A 397 11.61 -10.08 15.81
C PHE A 397 12.87 -9.90 16.67
N SER A 398 13.31 -10.96 17.34
CA SER A 398 14.43 -10.94 18.29
C SER A 398 15.66 -11.71 17.83
N THR A 399 15.49 -12.67 16.93
CA THR A 399 16.55 -13.50 16.35
C THR A 399 16.52 -13.45 14.82
N VAL A 400 17.64 -13.79 14.20
CA VAL A 400 17.75 -13.87 12.71
C VAL A 400 16.74 -14.89 12.15
N ALA A 401 16.45 -15.95 12.89
CA ALA A 401 15.54 -17.02 12.47
C ALA A 401 14.05 -16.60 12.45
N ASP A 402 13.70 -15.49 13.07
CA ASP A 402 12.33 -14.97 13.09
C ASP A 402 11.92 -14.35 11.74
N PHE A 403 12.91 -13.91 10.94
CA PHE A 403 12.67 -13.23 9.67
C PHE A 403 12.42 -14.20 8.51
N ARG A 404 11.51 -13.79 7.64
CA ARG A 404 11.16 -14.47 6.37
C ARG A 404 11.40 -13.56 5.15
N ASP A 405 11.52 -12.27 5.40
CA ASP A 405 11.76 -11.24 4.39
C ASP A 405 13.17 -11.32 3.82
N VAL A 406 13.28 -11.53 2.50
CA VAL A 406 14.57 -11.64 1.78
C VAL A 406 15.45 -10.40 1.95
N GLU A 407 14.87 -9.19 2.01
CA GLU A 407 15.62 -7.96 2.22
C GLU A 407 16.27 -7.92 3.62
N SER A 408 15.51 -8.29 4.65
CA SER A 408 15.98 -8.35 6.04
C SER A 408 17.06 -9.42 6.22
N VAL A 409 16.88 -10.60 5.65
CA VAL A 409 17.84 -11.70 5.70
C VAL A 409 19.14 -11.31 4.96
N SER A 410 19.03 -10.81 3.73
CA SER A 410 20.19 -10.36 2.93
C SER A 410 20.96 -9.22 3.62
N TYR A 411 20.27 -8.30 4.29
CA TYR A 411 20.92 -7.23 5.06
C TYR A 411 21.78 -7.79 6.18
N MET A 412 21.25 -8.74 6.96
CA MET A 412 21.98 -9.36 8.07
C MET A 412 23.17 -10.20 7.59
N GLU A 413 22.99 -11.02 6.56
CA GLU A 413 24.04 -11.86 5.96
C GLU A 413 25.20 -11.00 5.42
N ARG A 414 24.89 -9.95 4.66
CA ARG A 414 25.88 -9.05 4.07
C ARG A 414 26.72 -8.33 5.12
N LEU A 415 26.12 -7.98 6.25
CA LEU A 415 26.84 -7.29 7.34
C LEU A 415 27.46 -8.26 8.35
N GLY A 416 27.17 -9.57 8.25
CA GLY A 416 27.68 -10.58 9.18
C GLY A 416 27.23 -10.34 10.62
N ILE A 417 25.98 -9.91 10.82
CA ILE A 417 25.45 -9.56 12.14
C ILE A 417 24.63 -10.71 12.73
N ASP A 418 24.92 -11.06 13.98
CA ASP A 418 24.23 -12.14 14.71
C ASP A 418 23.08 -11.61 15.60
N LYS A 419 23.06 -10.29 15.85
CA LYS A 419 22.07 -9.65 16.70
C LYS A 419 21.21 -8.71 15.88
N VAL A 420 19.88 -8.90 15.95
CA VAL A 420 18.91 -8.05 15.25
C VAL A 420 19.02 -6.60 15.71
N PRO A 421 19.32 -5.64 14.81
CA PRO A 421 19.27 -4.22 15.12
C PRO A 421 17.82 -3.78 15.38
N GLU A 422 17.61 -2.85 16.31
CA GLU A 422 16.29 -2.29 16.62
C GLU A 422 15.58 -1.71 15.37
N GLY A 423 16.33 -0.98 14.54
CA GLY A 423 15.79 -0.40 13.32
C GLY A 423 15.39 -1.45 12.28
N LEU A 424 16.12 -2.59 12.19
CA LEU A 424 15.72 -3.71 11.34
C LEU A 424 14.44 -4.36 11.86
N ALA A 425 14.36 -4.66 13.17
CA ALA A 425 13.16 -5.22 13.78
C ALA A 425 11.93 -4.33 13.54
N ALA A 426 12.10 -3.00 13.66
CA ALA A 426 11.02 -2.03 13.47
C ALA A 426 10.58 -1.85 12.00
N MET A 427 11.51 -2.02 11.04
CA MET A 427 11.28 -1.65 9.64
C MET A 427 11.23 -2.82 8.66
N SER A 428 11.46 -4.06 9.13
CA SER A 428 11.30 -5.25 8.29
C SER A 428 9.88 -5.34 7.72
N ARG A 429 9.78 -5.78 6.46
CA ARG A 429 8.51 -6.07 5.79
C ARG A 429 7.69 -7.14 6.54
N ASP A 430 8.35 -8.02 7.27
CA ASP A 430 7.69 -9.06 8.09
C ASP A 430 6.70 -8.51 9.11
N ASN A 431 6.87 -7.26 9.57
CA ASN A 431 5.90 -6.57 10.42
C ASN A 431 4.49 -6.46 9.78
N GLY A 432 4.45 -6.23 8.47
CA GLY A 432 3.20 -6.21 7.70
C GLY A 432 2.70 -7.61 7.34
N ARG A 433 3.52 -8.66 7.46
CA ARG A 433 3.24 -10.00 6.93
C ARG A 433 2.77 -11.02 7.98
N THR A 434 2.66 -10.60 9.24
CA THR A 434 2.10 -11.45 10.29
C THR A 434 0.66 -11.85 10.00
N PRO A 435 0.21 -13.05 10.45
CA PRO A 435 -1.13 -13.56 10.18
C PRO A 435 -2.25 -12.60 10.64
N MET A 436 -3.32 -12.53 9.85
CA MET A 436 -4.53 -11.79 10.21
C MET A 436 -5.11 -12.34 11.53
N GLN A 437 -5.49 -11.44 12.44
CA GLN A 437 -5.95 -11.76 13.77
C GLN A 437 -7.48 -11.82 13.81
N TRP A 438 -8.04 -13.02 13.56
CA TRP A 438 -9.49 -13.24 13.55
C TRP A 438 -10.09 -13.40 14.95
N ASP A 439 -9.37 -14.09 15.83
CA ASP A 439 -9.78 -14.33 17.22
C ASP A 439 -8.58 -14.53 18.17
N SER A 440 -8.83 -14.82 19.45
CA SER A 440 -7.81 -15.00 20.48
C SER A 440 -7.27 -16.45 20.59
N SER A 441 -7.54 -17.33 19.61
CA SER A 441 -6.97 -18.68 19.61
C SER A 441 -5.46 -18.68 19.33
N PRO A 442 -4.71 -19.76 19.59
CA PRO A 442 -3.25 -19.77 19.47
C PRO A 442 -2.68 -19.32 18.13
N ALA A 443 -3.35 -19.64 17.03
CA ALA A 443 -3.01 -19.16 15.69
C ALA A 443 -3.89 -17.99 15.24
N ALA A 444 -4.48 -17.25 16.19
CA ALA A 444 -5.33 -16.09 15.97
C ALA A 444 -6.55 -16.37 15.06
N GLY A 445 -7.05 -17.62 15.00
CA GLY A 445 -8.11 -18.02 14.07
C GLY A 445 -7.69 -18.03 12.60
N PHE A 446 -6.42 -17.75 12.32
CA PHE A 446 -5.85 -17.79 10.98
C PHE A 446 -5.68 -19.23 10.47
N SER A 447 -5.18 -20.14 11.30
CA SER A 447 -4.84 -21.52 10.94
C SER A 447 -5.12 -22.48 12.11
N GLU A 448 -5.29 -23.77 11.81
CA GLU A 448 -5.25 -24.87 12.80
C GLU A 448 -3.84 -25.46 12.94
N ALA A 449 -2.90 -25.08 12.08
CA ALA A 449 -1.49 -25.45 12.11
C ALA A 449 -0.61 -24.32 12.65
N VAL A 450 0.71 -24.56 12.71
CA VAL A 450 1.69 -23.50 13.01
C VAL A 450 1.81 -22.59 11.80
N PRO A 451 1.55 -21.28 11.94
CA PRO A 451 1.67 -20.34 10.84
C PRO A 451 3.11 -20.22 10.31
N TRP A 452 3.27 -19.88 9.05
CA TRP A 452 4.56 -19.72 8.37
C TRP A 452 5.45 -18.61 8.98
N ILE A 453 4.83 -17.65 9.64
CA ILE A 453 5.45 -16.61 10.46
C ILE A 453 4.65 -16.46 11.75
N ASP A 454 5.32 -16.11 12.85
CA ASP A 454 4.70 -16.10 14.16
C ASP A 454 3.58 -15.05 14.27
N VAL A 455 2.52 -15.41 15.01
CA VAL A 455 1.43 -14.50 15.36
C VAL A 455 1.90 -13.56 16.47
N PRO A 456 1.71 -12.23 16.34
CA PRO A 456 2.04 -11.30 17.41
C PRO A 456 1.27 -11.58 18.69
N ALA A 457 1.91 -11.41 19.86
CA ALA A 457 1.28 -11.61 21.16
C ALA A 457 0.04 -10.71 21.36
N SER A 458 -0.02 -9.57 20.66
CA SER A 458 -1.17 -8.67 20.66
C SER A 458 -2.49 -9.31 20.20
N ALA A 459 -2.44 -10.43 19.47
CA ALA A 459 -3.62 -11.17 18.97
C ALA A 459 -4.58 -11.61 20.10
N GLU A 460 -4.08 -11.77 21.33
CA GLU A 460 -4.93 -12.06 22.50
C GLU A 460 -6.02 -10.99 22.72
N HIS A 461 -5.72 -9.74 22.36
CA HIS A 461 -6.62 -8.58 22.61
C HIS A 461 -6.98 -7.82 21.33
N ILE A 462 -6.11 -7.81 20.34
CA ILE A 462 -6.32 -7.14 19.05
C ILE A 462 -6.73 -8.19 18.02
N ASN A 463 -8.03 -8.40 17.87
CA ASN A 463 -8.57 -9.33 16.88
C ASN A 463 -9.99 -8.94 16.45
N VAL A 464 -10.43 -9.50 15.33
CA VAL A 464 -11.75 -9.19 14.75
C VAL A 464 -12.88 -9.58 15.73
N ALA A 465 -12.82 -10.76 16.35
CA ALA A 465 -13.89 -11.25 17.24
C ALA A 465 -14.08 -10.34 18.46
N ALA A 466 -13.00 -9.79 19.02
CA ALA A 466 -13.07 -8.86 20.16
C ALA A 466 -13.67 -7.50 19.77
N GLN A 467 -13.58 -7.11 18.48
CA GLN A 467 -13.99 -5.78 18.01
C GLN A 467 -15.32 -5.76 17.25
N ALA A 468 -15.79 -6.91 16.76
CA ALA A 468 -16.95 -6.99 15.87
C ALA A 468 -18.23 -6.36 16.41
N ASP A 469 -18.51 -6.61 17.69
CA ASP A 469 -19.73 -6.15 18.38
C ASP A 469 -19.45 -4.94 19.31
N ASP A 470 -18.21 -4.45 19.39
CA ASP A 470 -17.86 -3.29 20.22
C ASP A 470 -18.11 -1.98 19.45
N PRO A 471 -19.09 -1.16 19.87
CA PRO A 471 -19.37 0.13 19.22
C PRO A 471 -18.23 1.15 19.37
N HIS A 472 -17.24 0.88 20.21
CA HIS A 472 -16.08 1.74 20.45
C HIS A 472 -14.78 1.15 19.93
N SER A 473 -14.85 0.13 19.04
CA SER A 473 -13.68 -0.49 18.44
C SER A 473 -13.13 0.29 17.25
N ILE A 474 -11.87 0.00 16.87
CA ILE A 474 -11.24 0.53 15.65
C ILE A 474 -12.01 0.02 14.43
N LEU A 475 -12.44 -1.24 14.42
CA LEU A 475 -13.23 -1.85 13.34
C LEU A 475 -14.53 -1.08 13.09
N THR A 476 -15.27 -0.75 14.16
CA THR A 476 -16.50 0.05 14.03
C THR A 476 -16.20 1.47 13.57
N TYR A 477 -15.06 2.04 13.95
CA TYR A 477 -14.63 3.35 13.47
C TYR A 477 -14.32 3.33 11.96
N TYR A 478 -13.64 2.30 11.45
CA TYR A 478 -13.41 2.12 10.01
C TYR A 478 -14.71 1.96 9.22
N ARG A 479 -15.68 1.17 9.73
CA ARG A 479 -17.02 1.09 9.13
C ARG A 479 -17.68 2.46 8.98
N ALA A 480 -17.53 3.33 9.99
CA ALA A 480 -18.06 4.69 9.94
C ALA A 480 -17.34 5.58 8.91
N LEU A 481 -16.01 5.48 8.78
CA LEU A 481 -15.24 6.20 7.76
C LEU A 481 -15.63 5.76 6.34
N ILE A 482 -15.75 4.45 6.12
CA ILE A 482 -16.15 3.87 4.84
C ILE A 482 -17.56 4.34 4.47
N HIS A 483 -18.50 4.24 5.42
CA HIS A 483 -19.87 4.69 5.19
C HIS A 483 -19.92 6.20 4.85
N ALA A 484 -19.22 7.04 5.63
CA ALA A 484 -19.16 8.48 5.36
C ALA A 484 -18.66 8.76 3.93
N ARG A 485 -17.64 8.02 3.46
CA ARG A 485 -17.12 8.17 2.11
C ARG A 485 -18.13 7.82 1.04
N HIS A 486 -18.94 6.76 1.26
CA HIS A 486 -19.95 6.31 0.32
C HIS A 486 -21.16 7.26 0.19
N VAL A 487 -21.44 8.06 1.23
CA VAL A 487 -22.67 8.89 1.24
C VAL A 487 -22.39 10.39 1.17
N ILE A 488 -21.18 10.87 1.47
CA ILE A 488 -20.85 12.30 1.50
C ILE A 488 -20.15 12.70 0.20
N PRO A 489 -20.79 13.48 -0.71
CA PRO A 489 -20.20 13.86 -2.00
C PRO A 489 -18.86 14.58 -1.88
N ALA A 490 -18.70 15.45 -0.86
CA ALA A 490 -17.46 16.16 -0.63
C ALA A 490 -16.26 15.23 -0.39
N LEU A 491 -16.45 14.04 0.19
CA LEU A 491 -15.36 13.10 0.44
C LEU A 491 -14.91 12.36 -0.82
N SER A 492 -15.77 12.20 -1.80
CA SER A 492 -15.43 11.61 -3.10
C SER A 492 -14.90 12.65 -4.09
N ASP A 493 -15.76 13.57 -4.55
CA ASP A 493 -15.44 14.51 -5.63
C ASP A 493 -14.95 15.89 -5.13
N GLY A 494 -15.01 16.15 -3.82
CA GLY A 494 -14.68 17.46 -3.26
C GLY A 494 -13.23 17.87 -3.48
N THR A 495 -13.01 19.17 -3.57
CA THR A 495 -11.67 19.76 -3.50
C THR A 495 -11.07 19.55 -2.11
N PHE A 496 -9.76 19.51 -2.04
CA PHE A 496 -9.02 19.52 -0.78
C PHE A 496 -8.49 20.94 -0.52
N THR A 497 -8.55 21.38 0.73
CA THR A 497 -7.94 22.65 1.15
C THR A 497 -7.36 22.48 2.54
N ARG A 498 -6.06 22.64 2.71
CA ARG A 498 -5.40 22.69 4.01
C ARG A 498 -5.89 23.91 4.79
N ILE A 499 -6.17 23.71 6.06
CA ILE A 499 -6.52 24.78 7.01
C ILE A 499 -5.37 24.91 8.01
N ASP A 500 -4.73 26.07 8.04
CA ASP A 500 -3.55 26.28 8.86
C ASP A 500 -3.90 26.59 10.30
N THR A 501 -3.21 25.91 11.22
CA THR A 501 -3.22 26.21 12.64
C THR A 501 -1.80 26.52 13.12
N SER A 502 -1.67 27.21 14.26
CA SER A 502 -0.35 27.47 14.86
C SER A 502 0.28 26.25 15.51
N VAL A 503 -0.37 25.08 15.48
CA VAL A 503 0.10 23.82 16.06
C VAL A 503 0.57 22.89 14.96
N PRO A 504 1.87 22.64 14.80
CA PRO A 504 2.38 21.79 13.72
C PRO A 504 1.84 20.35 13.73
N ALA A 505 1.49 19.83 14.91
CA ALA A 505 0.92 18.49 15.06
C ALA A 505 -0.55 18.40 14.59
N HIS A 506 -1.21 19.53 14.33
CA HIS A 506 -2.58 19.50 13.83
C HIS A 506 -2.62 19.37 12.32
N PHE A 507 -3.30 18.32 11.86
CA PHE A 507 -3.66 18.13 10.47
C PHE A 507 -5.13 18.49 10.28
N VAL A 508 -5.41 19.69 9.77
CA VAL A 508 -6.76 20.20 9.55
C VAL A 508 -6.95 20.49 8.07
N TYR A 509 -8.03 19.96 7.49
CA TYR A 509 -8.36 20.21 6.09
C TYR A 509 -9.86 20.21 5.85
N ARG A 510 -10.28 20.92 4.80
CA ARG A 510 -11.65 20.97 4.31
C ARG A 510 -11.76 20.19 3.00
N ARG A 511 -12.85 19.45 2.86
CA ARG A 511 -13.31 18.86 1.60
C ARG A 511 -14.61 19.55 1.21
N SER A 512 -14.74 19.98 -0.05
CA SER A 512 -15.86 20.85 -0.47
C SER A 512 -16.35 20.53 -1.87
N THR A 513 -17.68 20.43 -2.01
CA THR A 513 -18.43 20.46 -3.27
C THR A 513 -19.60 21.45 -3.11
N PRO A 514 -20.25 21.86 -4.20
CA PRO A 514 -21.52 22.61 -4.08
C PRO A 514 -22.56 21.81 -3.26
N GLY A 515 -22.90 22.35 -2.08
CA GLY A 515 -23.91 21.76 -1.19
C GLY A 515 -23.40 20.67 -0.23
N SER A 516 -22.11 20.38 -0.19
CA SER A 516 -21.53 19.44 0.77
C SER A 516 -20.13 19.89 1.19
N ASP A 517 -19.95 20.11 2.48
CA ASP A 517 -18.68 20.53 3.11
C ASP A 517 -18.36 19.67 4.32
N VAL A 518 -17.11 19.24 4.40
CA VAL A 518 -16.56 18.46 5.52
C VAL A 518 -15.30 19.14 6.03
N LEU A 519 -15.20 19.32 7.35
CA LEU A 519 -13.98 19.76 8.02
C LEU A 519 -13.42 18.58 8.82
N VAL A 520 -12.19 18.20 8.54
CA VAL A 520 -11.46 17.14 9.25
C VAL A 520 -10.38 17.79 10.10
N MET A 521 -10.34 17.43 11.38
CA MET A 521 -9.35 17.92 12.33
C MET A 521 -8.71 16.74 13.03
N VAL A 522 -7.38 16.62 12.99
CA VAL A 522 -6.63 15.55 13.62
C VAL A 522 -5.45 16.12 14.40
N ASN A 523 -5.29 15.72 15.66
CA ASN A 523 -4.11 15.96 16.47
C ASN A 523 -3.17 14.73 16.35
N LEU A 524 -2.11 14.85 15.57
CA LEU A 524 -1.10 13.78 15.35
C LEU A 524 -0.01 13.81 16.43
N SER A 525 -0.39 13.97 17.71
CA SER A 525 0.54 13.95 18.83
C SER A 525 -0.07 13.43 20.12
N GLY A 526 0.79 12.94 21.02
CA GLY A 526 0.41 12.55 22.39
C GLY A 526 0.24 13.74 23.34
N GLN A 527 -0.03 14.94 22.87
CA GLN A 527 -0.20 16.14 23.68
C GLN A 527 -1.53 16.84 23.37
N ARG A 528 -2.11 17.44 24.40
CA ARG A 528 -3.33 18.24 24.27
C ARG A 528 -2.98 19.65 23.76
N HIS A 529 -3.65 20.10 22.71
CA HIS A 529 -3.44 21.41 22.13
C HIS A 529 -4.76 22.13 21.80
N ALA A 530 -4.78 23.45 21.97
CA ALA A 530 -5.87 24.27 21.43
C ALA A 530 -5.61 24.59 19.95
N PRO A 531 -6.58 24.38 19.05
CA PRO A 531 -6.43 24.78 17.66
C PRO A 531 -6.51 26.32 17.59
N LEU A 532 -5.44 26.93 17.14
CA LEU A 532 -5.38 28.39 16.88
C LEU A 532 -5.31 28.58 15.36
N PHE A 533 -6.44 28.92 14.78
CA PHE A 533 -6.54 29.13 13.33
C PHE A 533 -5.77 30.37 12.88
N SER A 534 -5.24 30.33 11.66
CA SER A 534 -4.67 31.52 11.05
C SER A 534 -5.76 32.60 10.83
N PRO A 535 -5.43 33.89 10.78
CA PRO A 535 -6.42 34.91 10.46
C PRO A 535 -7.16 34.72 9.13
N ALA A 536 -6.53 34.03 8.17
CA ALA A 536 -7.15 33.71 6.88
C ALA A 536 -8.21 32.59 7.03
N ASP A 537 -8.04 31.71 8.03
CA ASP A 537 -8.88 30.54 8.25
C ASP A 537 -9.92 30.70 9.37
N GLU A 538 -9.89 31.82 10.11
CA GLU A 538 -10.87 32.14 11.15
C GLU A 538 -12.32 32.13 10.61
N ALA A 539 -12.51 32.51 9.35
CA ALA A 539 -13.82 32.48 8.71
C ALA A 539 -14.35 31.06 8.58
N VAL A 540 -13.49 30.08 8.28
CA VAL A 540 -13.87 28.66 8.24
C VAL A 540 -14.27 28.16 9.62
N ALA A 541 -13.49 28.51 10.65
CA ALA A 541 -13.78 28.12 12.04
C ALA A 541 -15.10 28.69 12.58
N SER A 542 -15.60 29.79 12.01
CA SER A 542 -16.84 30.46 12.42
C SER A 542 -18.10 29.92 11.76
N LEU A 543 -17.99 28.97 10.82
CA LEU A 543 -19.15 28.35 10.18
C LEU A 543 -19.91 27.42 11.15
N PRO A 544 -21.21 27.16 10.90
CA PRO A 544 -22.02 26.28 11.74
C PRO A 544 -21.72 24.80 11.49
N TRP A 545 -20.57 24.34 11.96
CA TRP A 545 -20.12 22.97 11.88
C TRP A 545 -20.83 22.08 12.90
N HIS A 546 -21.33 20.94 12.49
CA HIS A 546 -21.88 19.89 13.34
C HIS A 546 -20.93 18.70 13.39
N LEU A 547 -20.59 18.23 14.58
CA LEU A 547 -19.73 17.07 14.76
C LEU A 547 -20.46 15.82 14.24
N TYR A 548 -19.84 15.13 13.28
CA TYR A 548 -20.35 13.88 12.74
C TYR A 548 -19.66 12.67 13.37
N LEU A 549 -18.34 12.71 13.49
CA LEU A 549 -17.53 11.60 13.99
C LEU A 549 -16.41 12.11 14.89
N GLY A 550 -16.16 11.42 16.02
CA GLY A 550 -15.04 11.68 16.91
C GLY A 550 -14.56 10.41 17.61
N ASN A 551 -13.26 10.32 17.89
CA ASN A 551 -12.60 9.11 18.40
C ASN A 551 -12.33 9.12 19.92
N THR A 552 -12.53 10.23 20.62
CA THR A 552 -12.27 10.32 22.07
C THR A 552 -13.55 10.47 22.90
N GLU A 553 -13.47 10.17 24.22
CA GLU A 553 -14.57 10.41 25.14
C GLU A 553 -14.91 11.92 25.25
N ALA A 554 -13.94 12.80 25.08
CA ALA A 554 -14.16 14.25 25.10
C ALA A 554 -15.02 14.70 23.90
N SER A 555 -14.95 13.98 22.81
CA SER A 555 -15.85 14.15 21.66
C SER A 555 -17.17 13.38 21.82
N GLN A 556 -17.39 12.66 22.93
CA GLN A 556 -18.63 11.93 23.20
C GLN A 556 -19.64 12.84 23.90
N THR A 557 -20.78 13.05 23.30
CA THR A 557 -21.94 13.61 23.99
C THR A 557 -22.53 12.55 24.95
N LYS A 558 -22.56 12.85 26.23
CA LYS A 558 -23.34 12.03 27.18
C LYS A 558 -24.81 12.33 26.92
N THR A 559 -25.56 11.34 26.53
CA THR A 559 -27.03 11.42 26.51
C THR A 559 -27.60 10.92 27.86
N ASP A 560 -28.66 11.56 28.35
CA ASP A 560 -29.43 11.03 29.48
C ASP A 560 -30.29 9.83 29.02
N LYS A 561 -30.95 9.17 29.98
CA LYS A 561 -31.85 8.03 29.70
C LYS A 561 -33.07 8.38 28.83
N ALA A 562 -33.27 9.64 28.52
CA ALA A 562 -34.34 10.14 27.66
C ALA A 562 -33.83 10.57 26.27
N GLY A 563 -32.52 10.39 26.00
CA GLY A 563 -31.91 10.78 24.72
C GLY A 563 -31.48 12.24 24.61
N ASN A 564 -31.53 13.01 25.72
CA ASN A 564 -31.09 14.41 25.73
C ASN A 564 -29.58 14.49 25.93
N HIS A 565 -28.91 15.33 25.14
CA HIS A 565 -27.47 15.57 25.23
C HIS A 565 -27.10 16.21 26.59
N LEU A 566 -26.19 15.57 27.35
CA LEU A 566 -25.69 16.01 28.64
C LEU A 566 -24.31 16.69 28.54
N GLY A 567 -24.04 17.45 27.53
CA GLY A 567 -22.79 18.21 27.38
C GLY A 567 -22.79 18.98 26.06
N ASN A 568 -21.92 19.98 25.96
CA ASN A 568 -21.72 20.68 24.71
C ASN A 568 -20.79 19.82 23.83
N GLU A 569 -21.21 19.52 22.60
CA GLU A 569 -20.33 18.95 21.60
C GLU A 569 -19.07 19.81 21.43
N PRO A 570 -17.88 19.19 21.24
CA PRO A 570 -16.70 19.96 20.97
C PRO A 570 -16.88 20.77 19.67
N THR A 571 -16.66 22.06 19.77
CA THR A 571 -16.60 22.94 18.61
C THR A 571 -15.23 22.87 17.95
N VAL A 572 -15.09 23.43 16.78
CA VAL A 572 -13.79 23.49 16.07
C VAL A 572 -12.70 24.23 16.84
N THR A 573 -13.06 25.09 17.81
CA THR A 573 -12.11 25.82 18.68
C THR A 573 -11.84 25.14 20.01
N THR A 574 -12.56 24.06 20.33
CA THR A 574 -12.34 23.29 21.56
C THR A 574 -10.95 22.61 21.51
N PRO A 575 -10.13 22.69 22.59
CA PRO A 575 -8.84 22.01 22.62
C PRO A 575 -8.97 20.52 22.25
N MET A 576 -8.02 20.03 21.48
CA MET A 576 -7.95 18.64 21.05
C MET A 576 -7.11 17.83 22.04
N GLU A 577 -7.63 16.68 22.44
CA GLU A 577 -6.92 15.71 23.28
C GLU A 577 -5.79 15.01 22.49
N PRO A 578 -4.88 14.28 23.15
CA PRO A 578 -3.88 13.47 22.48
C PRO A 578 -4.50 12.52 21.45
N TRP A 579 -3.99 12.52 20.24
CA TRP A 579 -4.47 11.69 19.12
C TRP A 579 -5.97 11.79 18.85
N GLU A 580 -6.57 12.95 19.12
CA GLU A 580 -7.98 13.17 18.83
C GLU A 580 -8.21 13.48 17.36
N ALA A 581 -9.26 12.86 16.81
CA ALA A 581 -9.79 13.14 15.48
C ALA A 581 -11.25 13.58 15.57
N ARG A 582 -11.62 14.59 14.79
CA ARG A 582 -12.98 15.12 14.67
C ARG A 582 -13.32 15.37 13.21
N VAL A 583 -14.49 14.92 12.81
CA VAL A 583 -15.06 15.16 11.48
C VAL A 583 -16.34 15.93 11.64
N TYR A 584 -16.44 17.07 11.00
CA TYR A 584 -17.59 17.95 11.04
C TYR A 584 -18.24 18.08 9.67
N LEU A 585 -19.58 18.17 9.67
CA LEU A 585 -20.37 18.50 8.49
C LEU A 585 -20.92 19.92 8.63
N LEU A 586 -20.95 20.67 7.52
CA LEU A 586 -21.59 21.98 7.50
C LEU A 586 -23.09 21.78 7.34
N ALA A 587 -23.89 22.41 8.22
CA ALA A 587 -25.33 22.44 8.06
C ALA A 587 -25.69 23.09 6.72
N GLY A 588 -26.53 22.40 5.94
CA GLY A 588 -27.05 22.88 4.67
C GLY A 588 -28.06 24.02 4.83
#